data_d07b2e6a7a52193d7c83e56267fa20d6
#
_entry.id   d07b2e6a7a52193d7c83e56267fa20d6
#
_cell.length_a   1.000
_cell.length_b   1.000
_cell.length_c   1.000
_cell.angle_alpha   90.00
_cell.angle_beta   90.00
_cell.angle_gamma   90.00
#
_symmetry.space_group_name_H-M   'P 1'
#
loop_
_entity.id
_entity.type
_entity.pdbx_description
1 polymer ?
#
loop_
_entity_poly.entity_id
_entity_poly.type
_entity_poly.pdbx_seq_one_letter_code
_entity_poly.pdbx_strand_id
1 'polypeptide(L)'
;MIGRNSLVKLIDYCYREPLMKFRIMKEKGFSLYTTGNSYPYIFMVDGRIPHGGMFDRLKGLITIYAISKALGKPFKLNWSYPFVLSKYLEPNEYDWLIDESQMNFGLLSYNNVIAYGEIVDPSRLYKKRSSETHFYYGYNSLDKVNAHFGTSYQWGELYRELFRPTTYLQRYLDLYQSEIGANYIAIHTRFMNLLGDKTETAINPELGSDSQKSALVEAAINAVKKISEQHPNTRILIASDSMVFIEEIKKAKLDVYIVPGTVKHIDTAGETDDSENIKMFTDYYLISGAQKVYSLWHEGMWKSAFPEYAARIGNVKFEHVEF
;
A
#
# COMPACT_ATOMS: atom_id res chain seq x y z
N MET A 1 29.93 15.17 14.02
CA MET A 1 29.38 14.85 12.68
C MET A 1 27.89 14.63 12.82
N ILE A 2 27.09 15.45 12.13
CA ILE A 2 25.62 15.29 12.08
C ILE A 2 25.36 14.04 11.23
N GLY A 3 24.78 12.99 11.79
CA GLY A 3 24.47 11.78 11.08
C GLY A 3 23.54 12.03 9.87
N ARG A 4 23.67 11.26 8.79
CA ARG A 4 22.86 11.37 7.54
C ARG A 4 21.35 11.55 7.84
N ASN A 5 20.83 10.81 8.83
CA ASN A 5 19.43 10.91 9.26
C ASN A 5 19.06 12.24 9.91
N SER A 6 20.03 12.91 10.59
CA SER A 6 19.79 14.22 11.20
C SER A 6 19.79 15.33 10.16
N LEU A 7 20.60 15.20 9.10
CA LEU A 7 20.64 16.17 8.01
C LEU A 7 19.35 16.12 7.18
N VAL A 8 18.86 14.90 6.85
CA VAL A 8 17.59 14.74 6.13
C VAL A 8 16.42 15.35 6.91
N LYS A 9 16.37 15.15 8.23
CA LYS A 9 15.35 15.75 9.10
C LYS A 9 15.40 17.28 9.16
N LEU A 10 16.61 17.82 9.16
CA LEU A 10 16.80 19.28 9.12
C LEU A 10 16.31 19.85 7.79
N ILE A 11 16.59 19.19 6.68
CA ILE A 11 16.10 19.56 5.35
C ILE A 11 14.57 19.49 5.28
N ASP A 12 13.96 18.42 5.82
CA ASP A 12 12.51 18.29 5.85
C ASP A 12 11.84 19.40 6.63
N TYR A 13 12.29 19.65 7.84
CA TYR A 13 11.72 20.68 8.72
C TYR A 13 12.01 22.12 8.23
N CYS A 14 13.23 22.41 7.81
CA CYS A 14 13.62 23.78 7.44
C CYS A 14 13.26 24.16 6.01
N TYR A 15 13.06 23.20 5.12
CA TYR A 15 12.85 23.46 3.70
C TYR A 15 11.57 22.88 3.14
N ARG A 16 11.30 21.58 3.33
CA ARG A 16 10.16 20.91 2.69
C ARG A 16 8.82 21.27 3.29
N GLU A 17 8.70 21.30 4.61
CA GLU A 17 7.44 21.70 5.26
C GLU A 17 7.06 23.16 4.95
N PRO A 18 7.95 24.15 5.05
CA PRO A 18 7.66 25.52 4.63
C PRO A 18 7.35 25.67 3.14
N LEU A 19 8.09 24.95 2.29
CA LEU A 19 7.85 24.98 0.85
C LEU A 19 6.48 24.41 0.48
N MET A 20 6.07 23.34 1.17
CA MET A 20 4.74 22.76 1.01
C MET A 20 3.65 23.76 1.40
N LYS A 21 3.78 24.41 2.55
CA LYS A 21 2.86 25.47 2.98
C LYS A 21 2.76 26.59 1.97
N PHE A 22 3.88 27.02 1.42
CA PHE A 22 3.90 28.05 0.38
C PHE A 22 3.19 27.61 -0.92
N ARG A 23 3.40 26.36 -1.36
CA ARG A 23 2.69 25.81 -2.52
C ARG A 23 1.18 25.76 -2.30
N ILE A 24 0.75 25.26 -1.15
CA ILE A 24 -0.67 25.20 -0.78
C ILE A 24 -1.29 26.59 -0.72
N MET A 25 -0.58 27.54 -0.13
CA MET A 25 -1.00 28.93 -0.06
C MET A 25 -1.17 29.56 -1.46
N LYS A 26 -0.28 29.24 -2.40
CA LYS A 26 -0.40 29.68 -3.80
C LYS A 26 -1.60 29.06 -4.51
N GLU A 27 -1.90 27.78 -4.21
CA GLU A 27 -3.01 27.02 -4.80
C GLU A 27 -4.38 27.45 -4.25
N LYS A 28 -4.48 27.58 -2.90
CA LYS A 28 -5.74 27.81 -2.18
C LYS A 28 -6.03 29.28 -1.85
N GLY A 29 -5.08 30.16 -2.10
CA GLY A 29 -5.12 31.55 -1.66
C GLY A 29 -4.53 31.75 -0.28
N PHE A 30 -4.15 33.00 0.03
CA PHE A 30 -3.56 33.37 1.30
C PHE A 30 -4.62 33.46 2.39
N SER A 31 -4.46 32.66 3.46
CA SER A 31 -5.20 32.79 4.71
C SER A 31 -4.26 32.59 5.88
N LEU A 32 -4.32 33.47 6.89
CA LEU A 32 -3.55 33.32 8.13
C LEU A 32 -4.19 32.28 9.05
N TYR A 33 -5.51 32.32 9.17
CA TYR A 33 -6.29 31.44 10.04
C TYR A 33 -7.52 30.93 9.30
N THR A 34 -7.82 29.65 9.51
CA THR A 34 -9.12 29.08 9.22
C THR A 34 -9.71 28.60 10.54
N THR A 35 -10.99 28.83 10.75
CA THR A 35 -11.68 28.47 12.00
C THR A 35 -12.14 27.02 11.93
N GLY A 36 -11.62 26.18 12.79
CA GLY A 36 -12.08 24.80 12.98
C GLY A 36 -12.06 24.44 14.46
N ASN A 37 -13.08 23.72 14.93
CA ASN A 37 -13.21 23.33 16.34
C ASN A 37 -12.60 21.96 16.66
N SER A 38 -12.09 21.24 15.67
CA SER A 38 -11.39 19.96 15.86
C SER A 38 -10.01 20.01 15.23
N TYR A 39 -9.09 19.30 15.86
CA TYR A 39 -7.69 19.24 15.40
C TYR A 39 -7.34 17.80 15.03
N PRO A 40 -7.91 17.26 13.93
CA PRO A 40 -7.67 15.90 13.51
C PRO A 40 -6.24 15.70 13.02
N TYR A 41 -5.81 14.45 13.06
CA TYR A 41 -4.69 13.95 12.29
C TYR A 41 -5.23 13.52 10.92
N ILE A 42 -4.74 14.15 9.87
CA ILE A 42 -5.18 13.85 8.50
C ILE A 42 -4.02 13.20 7.76
N PHE A 43 -4.23 11.98 7.31
CA PHE A 43 -3.28 11.32 6.43
C PHE A 43 -3.52 11.75 4.99
N MET A 44 -2.44 12.17 4.30
CA MET A 44 -2.50 12.82 3.01
C MET A 44 -1.95 11.94 1.90
N VAL A 45 -2.75 11.69 0.88
CA VAL A 45 -2.38 11.07 -0.40
C VAL A 45 -3.01 11.89 -1.51
N ASP A 46 -2.43 13.05 -1.79
CA ASP A 46 -3.01 14.10 -2.63
C ASP A 46 -2.14 14.48 -3.86
N GLY A 47 -1.03 13.76 -4.07
CA GLY A 47 -0.12 14.01 -5.19
C GLY A 47 0.80 15.23 -5.03
N ARG A 48 0.69 16.00 -3.94
CA ARG A 48 1.55 17.20 -3.70
C ARG A 48 3.00 16.85 -3.42
N ILE A 49 3.24 15.63 -2.94
CA ILE A 49 4.58 15.04 -2.83
C ILE A 49 4.58 13.66 -3.49
N PRO A 50 5.74 13.14 -3.87
CA PRO A 50 5.84 11.74 -4.29
C PRO A 50 5.35 10.82 -3.17
N HIS A 51 4.37 9.99 -3.49
CA HIS A 51 3.91 8.90 -2.62
C HIS A 51 4.51 7.60 -3.15
N GLY A 52 4.90 6.70 -2.29
CA GLY A 52 5.30 5.35 -2.67
C GLY A 52 4.13 4.53 -3.25
N GLY A 53 4.36 3.25 -3.49
CA GLY A 53 3.34 2.30 -3.92
C GLY A 53 2.17 2.20 -2.95
N MET A 54 1.11 1.51 -3.38
CA MET A 54 -0.13 1.34 -2.58
C MET A 54 0.18 0.94 -1.13
N PHE A 55 1.11 -0.01 -0.96
CA PHE A 55 1.42 -0.53 0.37
C PHE A 55 2.26 0.40 1.21
N ASP A 56 3.12 1.22 0.62
CA ASP A 56 3.85 2.22 1.37
C ASP A 56 2.89 3.27 1.93
N ARG A 57 1.89 3.65 1.14
CA ARG A 57 0.80 4.53 1.60
C ARG A 57 0.01 3.91 2.75
N LEU A 58 -0.43 2.65 2.60
CA LEU A 58 -1.19 1.94 3.65
C LEU A 58 -0.37 1.69 4.92
N LYS A 59 0.94 1.38 4.80
CA LYS A 59 1.84 1.23 5.95
C LYS A 59 1.91 2.51 6.77
N GLY A 60 2.12 3.63 6.10
CA GLY A 60 2.17 4.95 6.72
C GLY A 60 0.84 5.33 7.36
N LEU A 61 -0.26 5.13 6.63
CA LEU A 61 -1.62 5.40 7.08
C LEU A 61 -1.95 4.66 8.38
N ILE A 62 -1.75 3.35 8.41
CA ILE A 62 -2.02 2.52 9.60
C ILE A 62 -1.12 2.93 10.78
N THR A 63 0.13 3.31 10.53
CA THR A 63 1.01 3.83 11.58
C THR A 63 0.46 5.12 12.19
N ILE A 64 0.03 6.09 11.37
CA ILE A 64 -0.53 7.36 11.86
C ILE A 64 -1.89 7.15 12.53
N TYR A 65 -2.72 6.25 12.00
CA TYR A 65 -3.97 5.87 12.63
C TYR A 65 -3.76 5.26 14.03
N ALA A 66 -2.79 4.35 14.18
CA ALA A 66 -2.43 3.77 15.48
C ALA A 66 -2.00 4.83 16.50
N ILE A 67 -1.19 5.81 16.07
CA ILE A 67 -0.81 6.95 16.93
C ILE A 67 -2.02 7.79 17.32
N SER A 68 -2.90 8.09 16.35
CA SER A 68 -4.13 8.85 16.56
C SER A 68 -5.01 8.16 17.61
N LYS A 69 -5.23 6.85 17.44
CA LYS A 69 -6.02 6.00 18.34
C LYS A 69 -5.43 5.97 19.77
N ALA A 70 -4.10 5.78 19.88
CA ALA A 70 -3.42 5.77 21.17
C ALA A 70 -3.49 7.12 21.92
N LEU A 71 -3.58 8.23 21.18
CA LEU A 71 -3.69 9.58 21.74
C LEU A 71 -5.15 10.05 21.91
N GLY A 72 -6.15 9.27 21.50
CA GLY A 72 -7.54 9.70 21.49
C GLY A 72 -7.82 10.90 20.57
N LYS A 73 -7.00 11.07 19.51
CA LYS A 73 -7.16 12.14 18.52
C LYS A 73 -8.07 11.71 17.39
N PRO A 74 -8.92 12.58 16.83
CA PRO A 74 -9.66 12.26 15.61
C PRO A 74 -8.69 12.00 14.45
N PHE A 75 -8.97 10.98 13.66
CA PHE A 75 -8.21 10.63 12.45
C PHE A 75 -9.08 10.82 11.21
N LYS A 76 -8.50 11.37 10.16
CA LYS A 76 -9.13 11.53 8.86
C LYS A 76 -8.15 11.17 7.74
N LEU A 77 -8.69 10.87 6.55
CA LEU A 77 -7.93 10.46 5.40
C LEU A 77 -8.34 11.27 4.17
N ASN A 78 -7.41 12.02 3.61
CA ASN A 78 -7.56 12.60 2.29
C ASN A 78 -6.73 11.80 1.28
N TRP A 79 -7.40 10.92 0.54
CA TRP A 79 -6.76 10.13 -0.51
C TRP A 79 -7.45 10.40 -1.84
N SER A 80 -6.88 11.32 -2.60
CA SER A 80 -7.41 11.80 -3.87
C SER A 80 -6.49 11.51 -5.07
N TYR A 81 -5.29 10.95 -4.85
CA TYR A 81 -4.30 10.69 -5.90
C TYR A 81 -3.69 9.28 -5.81
N PRO A 82 -3.48 8.56 -6.92
CA PRO A 82 -3.86 8.87 -8.31
C PRO A 82 -5.34 8.59 -8.60
N PHE A 83 -6.06 8.11 -7.63
CA PHE A 83 -7.51 7.88 -7.65
C PHE A 83 -8.14 8.24 -6.31
N VAL A 84 -9.44 8.45 -6.31
CA VAL A 84 -10.21 8.71 -5.09
C VAL A 84 -10.48 7.37 -4.39
N LEU A 85 -9.91 7.17 -3.19
CA LEU A 85 -10.00 5.88 -2.47
C LEU A 85 -11.44 5.51 -2.14
N SER A 86 -12.28 6.48 -1.79
CA SER A 86 -13.68 6.24 -1.42
C SER A 86 -14.56 5.68 -2.55
N LYS A 87 -14.03 5.60 -3.78
CA LYS A 87 -14.68 4.85 -4.85
C LYS A 87 -14.62 3.33 -4.63
N TYR A 88 -13.56 2.84 -3.99
CA TYR A 88 -13.27 1.41 -3.80
C TYR A 88 -13.44 0.94 -2.37
N LEU A 89 -13.05 1.77 -1.41
CA LEU A 89 -13.12 1.49 0.03
C LEU A 89 -13.95 2.55 0.74
N GLU A 90 -14.76 2.11 1.68
CA GLU A 90 -15.57 3.00 2.52
C GLU A 90 -15.28 2.75 4.00
N PRO A 91 -15.65 3.70 4.90
CA PRO A 91 -15.54 3.51 6.34
C PRO A 91 -16.23 2.21 6.80
N ASN A 92 -15.56 1.47 7.69
CA ASN A 92 -16.14 0.31 8.34
C ASN A 92 -16.59 0.66 9.76
N GLU A 93 -15.72 0.51 10.74
CA GLU A 93 -16.03 0.84 12.15
C GLU A 93 -15.67 2.27 12.51
N TYR A 94 -14.72 2.87 11.78
CA TYR A 94 -14.22 4.22 12.01
C TYR A 94 -14.46 5.12 10.80
N ASP A 95 -15.15 6.26 11.00
CA ASP A 95 -15.35 7.27 9.95
C ASP A 95 -14.10 8.11 9.72
N TRP A 96 -13.37 7.76 8.66
CA TRP A 96 -12.17 8.47 8.23
C TRP A 96 -12.42 9.47 7.09
N LEU A 97 -13.63 9.58 6.55
CA LEU A 97 -13.92 10.47 5.43
C LEU A 97 -13.72 11.94 5.81
N ILE A 98 -13.12 12.68 4.91
CA ILE A 98 -13.03 14.13 4.95
C ILE A 98 -13.05 14.68 3.54
N ASP A 99 -13.74 15.79 3.35
CA ASP A 99 -13.64 16.61 2.14
C ASP A 99 -12.54 17.66 2.30
N GLU A 100 -11.81 17.97 1.23
CA GLU A 100 -10.74 18.95 1.28
C GLU A 100 -11.24 20.34 1.71
N SER A 101 -12.50 20.67 1.44
CA SER A 101 -13.14 21.91 1.89
C SER A 101 -13.29 22.02 3.41
N GLN A 102 -13.25 20.88 4.11
CA GLN A 102 -13.32 20.82 5.58
C GLN A 102 -11.94 20.91 6.25
N MET A 103 -10.86 20.93 5.46
CA MET A 103 -9.49 20.94 5.95
C MET A 103 -8.98 22.37 6.12
N ASN A 104 -8.08 22.54 7.09
CA ASN A 104 -7.46 23.82 7.37
C ASN A 104 -6.19 24.02 6.54
N PHE A 105 -6.13 25.11 5.79
CA PHE A 105 -4.95 25.49 5.00
C PHE A 105 -4.41 26.88 5.37
N GLY A 106 -4.94 27.49 6.43
CA GLY A 106 -4.40 28.76 6.95
C GLY A 106 -2.99 28.59 7.52
N LEU A 107 -2.08 29.50 7.22
CA LEU A 107 -0.63 29.39 7.50
C LEU A 107 -0.31 28.99 8.95
N LEU A 108 -1.12 29.45 9.92
CA LEU A 108 -0.95 29.20 11.35
C LEU A 108 -1.96 28.17 11.91
N SER A 109 -2.88 27.65 11.08
CA SER A 109 -3.99 26.78 11.54
C SER A 109 -3.70 25.30 11.45
N TYR A 110 -2.66 24.89 10.72
CA TYR A 110 -2.29 23.48 10.55
C TYR A 110 -0.78 23.27 10.53
N ASN A 111 -0.38 22.03 10.74
CA ASN A 111 1.00 21.58 10.59
C ASN A 111 1.10 20.56 9.47
N ASN A 112 2.22 20.57 8.73
CA ASN A 112 2.63 19.46 7.89
C ASN A 112 3.66 18.60 8.61
N VAL A 113 3.57 17.29 8.44
CA VAL A 113 4.58 16.32 8.86
C VAL A 113 4.95 15.50 7.64
N ILE A 114 6.12 15.75 7.12
CA ILE A 114 6.69 14.98 6.00
C ILE A 114 7.85 14.17 6.58
N ALA A 115 7.68 12.84 6.62
CA ALA A 115 8.70 11.97 7.18
C ALA A 115 9.11 10.89 6.19
N TYR A 116 10.41 10.79 5.98
CA TYR A 116 11.03 9.78 5.14
C TYR A 116 11.82 8.79 6.02
N GLY A 117 11.59 7.51 5.80
CA GLY A 117 12.18 6.43 6.58
C GLY A 117 11.36 6.06 7.82
N GLU A 118 11.74 4.95 8.43
CA GLU A 118 11.08 4.46 9.64
C GLU A 118 11.22 5.44 10.82
N ILE A 119 10.15 5.57 11.59
CA ILE A 119 10.14 6.38 12.81
C ILE A 119 10.88 5.63 13.91
N VAL A 120 11.90 6.23 14.47
CA VAL A 120 12.63 5.68 15.62
C VAL A 120 11.87 5.99 16.92
N ASP A 121 11.33 7.20 17.04
CA ASP A 121 10.57 7.67 18.21
C ASP A 121 9.24 8.28 17.74
N PRO A 122 8.11 7.61 17.99
CA PRO A 122 6.79 8.09 17.60
C PRO A 122 6.46 9.49 18.14
N SER A 123 7.02 9.88 19.29
CA SER A 123 6.77 11.19 19.89
C SER A 123 7.13 12.36 18.97
N ARG A 124 8.02 12.15 18.01
CA ARG A 124 8.43 13.19 17.04
C ARG A 124 7.32 13.57 16.08
N LEU A 125 6.34 12.68 15.84
CA LEU A 125 5.21 12.96 14.96
C LEU A 125 4.14 13.82 15.63
N TYR A 126 3.97 13.70 16.95
CA TYR A 126 2.84 14.33 17.64
C TYR A 126 3.23 15.37 18.70
N LYS A 127 4.47 15.38 19.20
CA LYS A 127 4.93 16.38 20.17
C LYS A 127 4.77 17.78 19.62
N LYS A 128 4.10 18.67 20.39
CA LYS A 128 3.85 20.08 20.09
C LYS A 128 2.76 20.37 19.06
N ARG A 129 1.85 19.43 18.80
CA ARG A 129 0.83 19.62 17.77
C ARG A 129 -0.56 19.72 18.40
N SER A 130 -0.95 20.94 18.70
CA SER A 130 -2.30 21.30 19.21
C SER A 130 -3.25 21.77 18.11
N SER A 131 -2.83 21.68 16.83
CA SER A 131 -3.61 22.06 15.66
C SER A 131 -3.76 20.89 14.71
N GLU A 132 -4.63 21.01 13.72
CA GLU A 132 -4.77 20.06 12.63
C GLU A 132 -3.39 19.71 12.05
N THR A 133 -3.17 18.43 11.77
CA THR A 133 -1.86 17.98 11.30
C THR A 133 -2.02 17.06 10.09
N HIS A 134 -1.40 17.46 8.98
CA HIS A 134 -1.37 16.74 7.72
C HIS A 134 -0.12 15.87 7.66
N PHE A 135 -0.29 14.55 7.53
CA PHE A 135 0.80 13.58 7.55
C PHE A 135 1.06 13.03 6.16
N TYR A 136 2.31 13.10 5.74
CA TYR A 136 2.87 12.45 4.56
C TYR A 136 3.93 11.45 5.02
N TYR A 137 3.55 10.17 5.07
CA TYR A 137 4.38 9.11 5.61
C TYR A 137 4.16 7.79 4.87
N GLY A 138 5.22 7.01 4.61
CA GLY A 138 5.15 5.81 3.79
C GLY A 138 5.75 4.54 4.42
N TYR A 139 5.94 4.48 5.75
CA TYR A 139 6.61 3.35 6.40
C TYR A 139 5.75 2.71 7.48
N ASN A 140 5.95 1.39 7.67
CA ASN A 140 5.37 0.70 8.81
C ASN A 140 6.27 0.89 10.06
N SER A 141 5.73 1.55 11.06
CA SER A 141 6.38 1.70 12.37
C SER A 141 5.45 1.25 13.51
N LEU A 142 4.50 0.35 13.22
CA LEU A 142 3.48 -0.08 14.18
C LEU A 142 4.08 -0.70 15.44
N ASP A 143 5.14 -1.51 15.30
CA ASP A 143 5.82 -2.13 16.46
C ASP A 143 6.41 -1.08 17.40
N LYS A 144 6.97 0.01 16.83
CA LYS A 144 7.49 1.15 17.62
C LYS A 144 6.40 1.95 18.28
N VAL A 145 5.25 2.10 17.61
CA VAL A 145 4.05 2.73 18.19
C VAL A 145 3.53 1.89 19.36
N ASN A 146 3.39 0.57 19.16
CA ASN A 146 2.98 -0.34 20.20
C ASN A 146 3.91 -0.30 21.43
N ALA A 147 5.22 -0.36 21.20
CA ALA A 147 6.21 -0.27 22.29
C ALA A 147 6.15 1.07 23.02
N HIS A 148 5.95 2.18 22.29
CA HIS A 148 5.91 3.53 22.86
C HIS A 148 4.68 3.81 23.71
N PHE A 149 3.51 3.32 23.30
CA PHE A 149 2.23 3.55 23.98
C PHE A 149 1.78 2.39 24.86
N GLY A 150 2.52 1.27 24.89
CA GLY A 150 2.12 0.06 25.61
C GLY A 150 0.88 -0.61 25.02
N THR A 151 0.69 -0.53 23.71
CA THR A 151 -0.43 -1.11 22.97
C THR A 151 -0.01 -2.39 22.24
N SER A 152 -0.98 -3.15 21.75
CA SER A 152 -0.77 -4.40 21.00
C SER A 152 -1.52 -4.42 19.68
N TYR A 153 -1.67 -3.26 19.03
CA TYR A 153 -2.39 -3.13 17.78
C TYR A 153 -1.82 -4.04 16.69
N GLN A 154 -2.70 -4.73 15.99
CA GLN A 154 -2.34 -5.55 14.83
C GLN A 154 -2.68 -4.78 13.55
N TRP A 155 -1.79 -4.84 12.56
CA TRP A 155 -1.94 -4.09 11.32
C TRP A 155 -3.25 -4.43 10.59
N GLY A 156 -3.56 -5.73 10.47
CA GLY A 156 -4.78 -6.22 9.82
C GLY A 156 -6.07 -5.82 10.55
N GLU A 157 -6.05 -5.75 11.87
CA GLU A 157 -7.19 -5.29 12.68
C GLU A 157 -7.45 -3.80 12.44
N LEU A 158 -6.42 -2.96 12.50
CA LEU A 158 -6.54 -1.54 12.22
C LEU A 158 -7.00 -1.26 10.78
N TYR A 159 -6.56 -2.08 9.82
CA TYR A 159 -7.04 -1.98 8.45
C TYR A 159 -8.53 -2.29 8.36
N ARG A 160 -9.00 -3.39 8.95
CA ARG A 160 -10.43 -3.77 8.96
C ARG A 160 -11.29 -2.77 9.70
N GLU A 161 -10.80 -2.17 10.78
CA GLU A 161 -11.49 -1.09 11.49
C GLU A 161 -11.74 0.13 10.59
N LEU A 162 -10.77 0.48 9.74
CA LEU A 162 -10.88 1.60 8.82
C LEU A 162 -11.71 1.27 7.57
N PHE A 163 -11.47 0.11 6.94
CA PHE A 163 -11.88 -0.13 5.57
C PHE A 163 -12.75 -1.36 5.39
N ARG A 164 -13.78 -1.19 4.57
CA ARG A 164 -14.49 -2.26 3.88
C ARG A 164 -14.65 -1.90 2.41
N PRO A 165 -14.81 -2.90 1.51
CA PRO A 165 -15.11 -2.65 0.10
C PRO A 165 -16.42 -1.88 -0.04
N THR A 166 -16.46 -0.91 -0.95
CA THR A 166 -17.72 -0.29 -1.39
C THR A 166 -18.57 -1.31 -2.14
N THR A 167 -19.87 -1.05 -2.29
CA THR A 167 -20.75 -1.88 -3.15
C THR A 167 -20.20 -1.99 -4.58
N TYR A 168 -19.49 -0.97 -5.07
CA TYR A 168 -18.86 -0.98 -6.38
C TYR A 168 -17.76 -2.04 -6.48
N LEU A 169 -16.83 -2.07 -5.55
CA LEU A 169 -15.75 -3.06 -5.53
C LEU A 169 -16.28 -4.47 -5.17
N GLN A 170 -17.26 -4.55 -4.25
CA GLN A 170 -17.80 -5.82 -3.77
C GLN A 170 -18.39 -6.68 -4.91
N ARG A 171 -18.99 -6.07 -5.93
CA ARG A 171 -19.51 -6.79 -7.10
C ARG A 171 -18.43 -7.59 -7.84
N TYR A 172 -17.23 -7.03 -7.97
CA TYR A 172 -16.10 -7.71 -8.59
C TYR A 172 -15.52 -8.80 -7.66
N LEU A 173 -15.48 -8.53 -6.36
CA LEU A 173 -15.06 -9.52 -5.38
C LEU A 173 -16.00 -10.74 -5.38
N ASP A 174 -17.31 -10.51 -5.37
CA ASP A 174 -18.32 -11.58 -5.40
C ASP A 174 -18.21 -12.40 -6.70
N LEU A 175 -18.05 -11.72 -7.84
CA LEU A 175 -17.87 -12.37 -9.14
C LEU A 175 -16.63 -13.28 -9.12
N TYR A 176 -15.46 -12.74 -8.83
CA TYR A 176 -14.21 -13.48 -8.89
C TYR A 176 -14.09 -14.51 -7.76
N GLN A 177 -14.69 -14.25 -6.60
CA GLN A 177 -14.80 -15.26 -5.53
C GLN A 177 -15.67 -16.44 -5.97
N SER A 178 -16.77 -16.20 -6.70
CA SER A 178 -17.61 -17.28 -7.24
C SER A 178 -16.89 -18.13 -8.29
N GLU A 179 -15.99 -17.50 -9.07
CA GLU A 179 -15.22 -18.19 -10.10
C GLU A 179 -14.06 -19.02 -9.51
N ILE A 180 -13.35 -18.48 -8.51
CA ILE A 180 -12.23 -19.19 -7.88
C ILE A 180 -12.71 -20.27 -6.89
N GLY A 181 -13.85 -20.07 -6.26
CA GLY A 181 -14.38 -20.94 -5.21
C GLY A 181 -13.80 -20.63 -3.82
N ALA A 182 -14.12 -21.49 -2.84
CA ALA A 182 -13.69 -21.29 -1.44
C ALA A 182 -12.37 -21.98 -1.10
N ASN A 183 -11.93 -22.97 -1.90
CA ASN A 183 -10.76 -23.79 -1.61
C ASN A 183 -9.58 -23.40 -2.50
N TYR A 184 -8.83 -22.39 -2.09
CA TYR A 184 -7.65 -21.92 -2.83
C TYR A 184 -6.54 -21.43 -1.93
N ILE A 185 -5.31 -21.47 -2.46
CA ILE A 185 -4.13 -20.78 -1.95
C ILE A 185 -3.79 -19.63 -2.89
N ALA A 186 -3.03 -18.65 -2.40
CA ALA A 186 -2.56 -17.53 -3.23
C ALA A 186 -1.05 -17.56 -3.38
N ILE A 187 -0.58 -17.36 -4.60
CA ILE A 187 0.84 -17.22 -4.93
C ILE A 187 1.04 -15.88 -5.64
N HIS A 188 1.93 -15.07 -5.09
CA HIS A 188 2.30 -13.78 -5.66
C HIS A 188 3.74 -13.79 -6.13
N THR A 189 4.00 -13.17 -7.30
CA THR A 189 5.34 -12.95 -7.85
C THR A 189 5.50 -11.48 -8.25
N ARG A 190 6.71 -10.93 -8.10
CA ARG A 190 7.02 -9.58 -8.56
C ARG A 190 8.36 -9.57 -9.29
N PHE A 191 8.30 -9.64 -10.61
CA PHE A 191 9.47 -9.68 -11.49
C PHE A 191 10.06 -8.30 -11.78
N MET A 192 9.24 -7.23 -11.64
CA MET A 192 9.63 -5.87 -12.04
C MET A 192 10.08 -5.80 -13.50
N ASN A 193 11.27 -5.25 -13.75
CA ASN A 193 11.82 -5.10 -15.10
C ASN A 193 12.49 -6.36 -15.66
N LEU A 194 12.68 -7.42 -14.84
CA LEU A 194 13.52 -8.55 -15.21
C LEU A 194 13.09 -9.24 -16.53
N LEU A 195 11.77 -9.31 -16.78
CA LEU A 195 11.23 -9.97 -17.96
C LEU A 195 11.01 -9.02 -19.16
N GLY A 196 11.23 -7.71 -18.98
CA GLY A 196 11.14 -6.70 -20.04
C GLY A 196 9.73 -6.29 -20.44
N ASP A 197 8.70 -6.80 -19.77
CA ASP A 197 7.30 -6.49 -20.04
C ASP A 197 6.74 -5.37 -19.14
N LYS A 198 7.57 -4.83 -18.27
CA LYS A 198 7.22 -3.71 -17.39
C LYS A 198 8.42 -2.80 -17.17
N THR A 199 8.18 -1.50 -17.24
CA THR A 199 9.21 -0.49 -16.94
C THR A 199 8.85 0.18 -15.61
N GLU A 200 9.50 -0.24 -14.55
CA GLU A 200 9.53 0.53 -13.29
C GLU A 200 10.86 1.28 -13.20
N THR A 201 10.85 2.46 -12.61
CA THR A 201 12.05 3.29 -12.52
C THR A 201 13.21 2.54 -11.87
N ALA A 202 14.18 2.14 -12.69
CA ALA A 202 15.63 2.04 -12.46
C ALA A 202 16.17 1.20 -11.29
N ILE A 203 15.42 0.27 -10.66
CA ILE A 203 16.00 -0.48 -9.53
C ILE A 203 16.69 -1.77 -10.00
N ASN A 204 16.10 -2.50 -10.93
CA ASN A 204 16.71 -3.70 -11.49
C ASN A 204 16.72 -3.64 -13.02
N PRO A 205 17.86 -3.89 -13.68
CA PRO A 205 17.89 -3.96 -15.13
C PRO A 205 17.13 -5.18 -15.63
N GLU A 206 16.59 -5.06 -16.84
CA GLU A 206 16.08 -6.20 -17.59
C GLU A 206 17.17 -7.27 -17.77
N LEU A 207 16.79 -8.56 -17.75
CA LEU A 207 17.70 -9.65 -18.06
C LEU A 207 18.19 -9.56 -19.50
N GLY A 208 19.48 -9.78 -19.70
CA GLY A 208 20.17 -9.47 -20.96
C GLY A 208 19.83 -10.40 -22.13
N SER A 209 19.23 -11.59 -21.89
CA SER A 209 18.90 -12.54 -22.95
C SER A 209 17.54 -13.20 -22.73
N ASP A 210 16.88 -13.57 -23.83
CA ASP A 210 15.61 -14.32 -23.80
C ASP A 210 15.77 -15.68 -23.11
N SER A 211 16.97 -16.29 -23.22
CA SER A 211 17.26 -17.54 -22.53
C SER A 211 17.25 -17.36 -21.00
N GLN A 212 17.79 -16.27 -20.48
CA GLN A 212 17.77 -15.98 -19.04
C GLN A 212 16.33 -15.70 -18.55
N LYS A 213 15.55 -14.94 -19.33
CA LYS A 213 14.16 -14.65 -19.01
C LYS A 213 13.34 -15.95 -18.98
N SER A 214 13.50 -16.81 -20.01
CA SER A 214 12.80 -18.10 -20.08
C SER A 214 13.19 -19.01 -18.91
N ALA A 215 14.47 -19.08 -18.55
CA ALA A 215 14.92 -19.88 -17.41
C ALA A 215 14.34 -19.38 -16.07
N LEU A 216 14.24 -18.06 -15.85
CA LEU A 216 13.62 -17.50 -14.66
C LEU A 216 12.12 -17.82 -14.59
N VAL A 217 11.40 -17.69 -15.71
CA VAL A 217 9.97 -18.03 -15.80
C VAL A 217 9.75 -19.52 -15.53
N GLU A 218 10.57 -20.41 -16.13
CA GLU A 218 10.50 -21.85 -15.91
C GLU A 218 10.77 -22.22 -14.45
N ALA A 219 11.76 -21.61 -13.82
CA ALA A 219 12.07 -21.83 -12.41
C ALA A 219 10.87 -21.39 -11.52
N ALA A 220 10.26 -20.23 -11.80
CA ALA A 220 9.07 -19.77 -11.09
C ALA A 220 7.89 -20.74 -11.26
N ILE A 221 7.63 -21.23 -12.47
CA ILE A 221 6.57 -22.23 -12.75
C ILE A 221 6.86 -23.54 -11.99
N ASN A 222 8.10 -23.99 -11.94
CA ASN A 222 8.47 -25.17 -11.19
C ASN A 222 8.30 -24.99 -9.68
N ALA A 223 8.54 -23.79 -9.14
CA ALA A 223 8.22 -23.46 -7.75
C ALA A 223 6.70 -23.53 -7.50
N VAL A 224 5.86 -22.99 -8.40
CA VAL A 224 4.40 -23.10 -8.32
C VAL A 224 3.96 -24.57 -8.33
N LYS A 225 4.54 -25.41 -9.19
CA LYS A 225 4.23 -26.86 -9.23
C LYS A 225 4.54 -27.53 -7.90
N LYS A 226 5.72 -27.28 -7.32
CA LYS A 226 6.12 -27.83 -6.00
C LYS A 226 5.13 -27.41 -4.89
N ILE A 227 4.66 -26.18 -4.92
CA ILE A 227 3.64 -25.69 -3.96
C ILE A 227 2.32 -26.40 -4.24
N SER A 228 1.91 -26.56 -5.50
CA SER A 228 0.69 -27.28 -5.87
C SER A 228 0.67 -28.72 -5.36
N GLU A 229 1.79 -29.42 -5.42
CA GLU A 229 1.95 -30.79 -4.91
C GLU A 229 1.73 -30.87 -3.38
N GLN A 230 2.01 -29.83 -2.65
CA GLN A 230 1.76 -29.72 -1.20
C GLN A 230 0.29 -29.43 -0.88
N HIS A 231 -0.50 -29.02 -1.86
CA HIS A 231 -1.89 -28.64 -1.73
C HIS A 231 -2.78 -29.37 -2.76
N PRO A 232 -2.91 -30.70 -2.67
CA PRO A 232 -3.70 -31.47 -3.63
C PRO A 232 -5.18 -31.04 -3.62
N ASN A 233 -5.79 -30.97 -4.78
CA ASN A 233 -7.18 -30.54 -4.98
C ASN A 233 -7.49 -29.09 -4.52
N THR A 234 -6.47 -28.23 -4.44
CA THR A 234 -6.60 -26.83 -4.05
C THR A 234 -6.27 -25.96 -5.25
N ARG A 235 -7.16 -25.05 -5.60
CA ARG A 235 -6.96 -24.09 -6.68
C ARG A 235 -5.89 -23.07 -6.31
N ILE A 236 -5.19 -22.52 -7.29
CA ILE A 236 -4.11 -21.55 -7.04
C ILE A 236 -4.51 -20.20 -7.63
N LEU A 237 -4.70 -19.19 -6.78
CA LEU A 237 -4.76 -17.81 -7.22
C LEU A 237 -3.34 -17.34 -7.55
N ILE A 238 -3.10 -16.92 -8.80
CA ILE A 238 -1.85 -16.33 -9.23
C ILE A 238 -2.03 -14.82 -9.36
N ALA A 239 -1.23 -14.05 -8.63
CA ALA A 239 -1.10 -12.62 -8.78
C ALA A 239 0.34 -12.26 -9.16
N SER A 240 0.53 -11.60 -10.29
CA SER A 240 1.85 -11.24 -10.83
C SER A 240 1.81 -9.88 -11.51
N ASP A 241 2.93 -9.19 -11.48
CA ASP A 241 3.14 -7.94 -12.22
C ASP A 241 3.62 -8.19 -13.67
N SER A 242 3.96 -9.43 -14.05
CA SER A 242 4.44 -9.79 -15.37
C SER A 242 3.40 -10.54 -16.20
N MET A 243 3.06 -10.01 -17.36
CA MET A 243 2.19 -10.66 -18.33
C MET A 243 2.90 -11.85 -19.02
N VAL A 244 4.23 -11.76 -19.20
CA VAL A 244 5.04 -12.87 -19.73
C VAL A 244 4.89 -14.11 -18.83
N PHE A 245 5.05 -13.93 -17.52
CA PHE A 245 4.85 -15.04 -16.58
C PHE A 245 3.40 -15.56 -16.58
N ILE A 246 2.42 -14.64 -16.62
CA ILE A 246 0.99 -15.01 -16.64
C ILE A 246 0.64 -15.88 -17.86
N GLU A 247 1.14 -15.54 -19.04
CA GLU A 247 0.88 -16.32 -20.25
C GLU A 247 1.56 -17.70 -20.21
N GLU A 248 2.74 -17.81 -19.64
CA GLU A 248 3.45 -19.09 -19.53
C GLU A 248 2.83 -20.01 -18.43
N ILE A 249 2.43 -19.47 -17.29
CA ILE A 249 1.81 -20.28 -16.23
C ILE A 249 0.44 -20.85 -16.65
N LYS A 250 -0.33 -20.16 -17.51
CA LYS A 250 -1.57 -20.68 -18.10
C LYS A 250 -1.34 -21.96 -18.94
N LYS A 251 -0.15 -22.09 -19.55
CA LYS A 251 0.23 -23.27 -20.35
C LYS A 251 0.67 -24.47 -19.50
N ALA A 252 0.93 -24.27 -18.22
CA ALA A 252 1.58 -25.26 -17.34
C ALA A 252 0.65 -26.40 -16.87
N LYS A 253 -0.62 -26.46 -17.30
CA LYS A 253 -1.62 -27.48 -16.93
C LYS A 253 -1.85 -27.58 -15.41
N LEU A 254 -1.77 -26.47 -14.69
CA LEU A 254 -2.11 -26.34 -13.28
C LEU A 254 -3.53 -25.76 -13.15
N ASP A 255 -4.23 -26.08 -12.06
CA ASP A 255 -5.52 -25.46 -11.74
C ASP A 255 -5.27 -24.05 -11.15
N VAL A 256 -4.92 -23.11 -12.04
CA VAL A 256 -4.65 -21.72 -11.69
C VAL A 256 -5.85 -20.84 -12.03
N TYR A 257 -6.08 -19.88 -11.17
CA TYR A 257 -7.01 -18.77 -11.39
C TYR A 257 -6.24 -17.46 -11.39
N ILE A 258 -6.53 -16.60 -12.33
CA ILE A 258 -5.89 -15.29 -12.50
C ILE A 258 -7.01 -14.27 -12.68
N VAL A 259 -7.10 -13.29 -11.80
CA VAL A 259 -8.07 -12.19 -11.94
C VAL A 259 -7.83 -11.48 -13.28
N PRO A 260 -8.86 -11.30 -14.11
CA PRO A 260 -8.70 -10.59 -15.39
C PRO A 260 -8.21 -9.16 -15.24
N GLY A 261 -7.51 -8.66 -16.27
CA GLY A 261 -7.00 -7.29 -16.35
C GLY A 261 -5.48 -7.20 -16.31
N THR A 262 -4.97 -5.99 -16.47
CA THR A 262 -3.54 -5.67 -16.44
C THR A 262 -3.15 -5.04 -15.11
N VAL A 263 -1.91 -5.27 -14.68
CA VAL A 263 -1.37 -4.67 -13.46
C VAL A 263 -0.57 -3.43 -13.82
N LYS A 264 -0.88 -2.31 -13.17
CA LYS A 264 -0.10 -1.08 -13.24
C LYS A 264 0.40 -0.68 -11.87
N HIS A 265 1.62 -0.19 -11.80
CA HIS A 265 2.19 0.30 -10.56
C HIS A 265 1.78 1.77 -10.35
N ILE A 266 1.22 2.10 -9.20
CA ILE A 266 0.66 3.44 -8.95
C ILE A 266 1.70 4.52 -8.66
N ASP A 267 2.99 4.17 -8.54
CA ASP A 267 4.08 5.14 -8.31
C ASP A 267 4.40 5.98 -9.54
N THR A 268 4.30 5.37 -10.72
CA THR A 268 4.78 5.95 -11.99
C THR A 268 3.67 6.59 -12.79
N ALA A 269 2.46 6.51 -12.29
CA ALA A 269 1.32 6.87 -13.09
C ALA A 269 0.84 8.29 -12.80
N GLY A 270 0.55 8.99 -13.88
CA GLY A 270 -0.58 9.90 -13.91
C GLY A 270 -1.89 9.19 -13.52
N GLU A 271 -3.02 9.62 -14.02
CA GLU A 271 -4.30 8.97 -13.77
C GLU A 271 -4.26 7.47 -14.08
N THR A 272 -4.72 6.65 -13.12
CA THR A 272 -4.86 5.20 -13.29
C THR A 272 -6.20 4.89 -13.91
N ASP A 273 -6.24 3.90 -14.81
CA ASP A 273 -7.52 3.38 -15.33
C ASP A 273 -8.27 2.65 -14.19
N ASP A 274 -9.57 2.77 -14.21
CA ASP A 274 -10.47 2.14 -13.25
C ASP A 274 -10.32 0.62 -13.21
N SER A 275 -10.16 -0.01 -14.37
CA SER A 275 -9.95 -1.47 -14.49
C SER A 275 -8.68 -1.94 -13.78
N GLU A 276 -7.61 -1.16 -13.83
CA GLU A 276 -6.34 -1.44 -13.16
C GLU A 276 -6.49 -1.36 -11.64
N ASN A 277 -7.23 -0.36 -11.16
CA ASN A 277 -7.51 -0.21 -9.74
C ASN A 277 -8.41 -1.34 -9.21
N ILE A 278 -9.45 -1.71 -9.97
CA ILE A 278 -10.30 -2.86 -9.63
C ILE A 278 -9.46 -4.12 -9.52
N LYS A 279 -8.63 -4.41 -10.52
CA LYS A 279 -7.75 -5.59 -10.47
C LYS A 279 -6.83 -5.58 -9.26
N MET A 280 -6.19 -4.45 -8.94
CA MET A 280 -5.31 -4.33 -7.78
C MET A 280 -6.06 -4.63 -6.47
N PHE A 281 -7.24 -4.06 -6.28
CA PHE A 281 -8.04 -4.30 -5.07
C PHE A 281 -8.62 -5.72 -5.04
N THR A 282 -9.05 -6.26 -6.17
CA THR A 282 -9.57 -7.65 -6.22
C THR A 282 -8.48 -8.66 -5.95
N ASP A 283 -7.30 -8.54 -6.54
CA ASP A 283 -6.14 -9.37 -6.19
C ASP A 283 -5.86 -9.31 -4.69
N TYR A 284 -5.87 -8.11 -4.12
CA TYR A 284 -5.57 -7.90 -2.71
C TYR A 284 -6.55 -8.59 -1.77
N TYR A 285 -7.85 -8.41 -2.01
CA TYR A 285 -8.89 -9.03 -1.17
C TYR A 285 -8.99 -10.54 -1.40
N LEU A 286 -8.84 -11.05 -2.63
CA LEU A 286 -8.79 -12.48 -2.88
C LEU A 286 -7.56 -13.14 -2.23
N ILE A 287 -6.39 -12.50 -2.28
CA ILE A 287 -5.21 -12.98 -1.52
C ILE A 287 -5.53 -13.05 -0.03
N SER A 288 -6.23 -12.05 0.53
CA SER A 288 -6.59 -12.05 1.95
C SER A 288 -7.59 -13.15 2.35
N GLY A 289 -8.37 -13.66 1.39
CA GLY A 289 -9.33 -14.75 1.60
C GLY A 289 -8.76 -16.15 1.37
N ALA A 290 -7.50 -16.29 0.96
CA ALA A 290 -6.87 -17.56 0.68
C ALA A 290 -6.61 -18.37 1.96
N GLN A 291 -6.49 -19.70 1.87
CA GLN A 291 -6.11 -20.55 3.02
C GLN A 291 -4.65 -20.36 3.44
N LYS A 292 -3.79 -20.08 2.48
CA LYS A 292 -2.37 -19.75 2.69
C LYS A 292 -1.88 -18.86 1.56
N VAL A 293 -0.94 -17.97 1.87
CA VAL A 293 -0.36 -17.02 0.92
C VAL A 293 1.13 -17.26 0.81
N TYR A 294 1.59 -17.37 -0.43
CA TYR A 294 3.00 -17.51 -0.79
C TYR A 294 3.48 -16.32 -1.60
N SER A 295 4.68 -15.85 -1.31
CA SER A 295 5.40 -14.89 -2.15
C SER A 295 6.63 -15.57 -2.72
N LEU A 296 6.64 -15.81 -4.03
CA LEU A 296 7.82 -16.36 -4.71
C LEU A 296 8.86 -15.25 -4.90
N TRP A 297 10.08 -15.59 -4.61
CA TRP A 297 11.21 -14.67 -4.73
C TRP A 297 12.46 -15.38 -5.24
N HIS A 298 13.18 -14.70 -6.10
CA HIS A 298 14.49 -15.13 -6.62
C HIS A 298 15.45 -13.96 -6.54
N GLU A 299 16.76 -14.21 -6.51
CA GLU A 299 17.78 -13.17 -6.56
C GLU A 299 17.55 -12.24 -7.75
N GLY A 300 17.52 -10.94 -7.51
CA GLY A 300 17.17 -9.91 -8.50
C GLY A 300 15.68 -9.53 -8.55
N MET A 301 14.77 -10.33 -8.00
CA MET A 301 13.36 -9.95 -7.85
C MET A 301 13.16 -9.06 -6.63
N TRP A 302 12.03 -8.37 -6.58
CA TRP A 302 11.67 -7.55 -5.43
C TRP A 302 10.81 -8.34 -4.44
N LYS A 303 11.17 -8.33 -3.15
CA LYS A 303 10.31 -8.85 -2.08
C LYS A 303 9.13 -7.92 -1.87
N SER A 304 8.01 -8.24 -2.49
CA SER A 304 6.81 -7.41 -2.44
C SER A 304 6.12 -7.48 -1.08
N ALA A 305 5.75 -6.34 -0.53
CA ALA A 305 4.91 -6.26 0.66
C ALA A 305 3.43 -6.56 0.37
N PHE A 306 3.02 -6.54 -0.89
CA PHE A 306 1.62 -6.72 -1.32
C PHE A 306 0.97 -7.99 -0.73
N PRO A 307 1.51 -9.20 -0.95
CA PRO A 307 0.89 -10.43 -0.47
C PRO A 307 0.97 -10.57 1.06
N GLU A 308 2.03 -10.07 1.69
CA GLU A 308 2.18 -10.11 3.13
C GLU A 308 1.09 -9.28 3.84
N TYR A 309 0.86 -8.06 3.38
CA TYR A 309 -0.16 -7.20 3.99
C TYR A 309 -1.58 -7.65 3.64
N ALA A 310 -1.81 -8.24 2.47
CA ALA A 310 -3.06 -8.92 2.18
C ALA A 310 -3.32 -10.08 3.15
N ALA A 311 -2.32 -10.92 3.39
CA ALA A 311 -2.42 -12.01 4.37
C ALA A 311 -2.72 -11.50 5.79
N ARG A 312 -2.14 -10.37 6.19
CA ARG A 312 -2.41 -9.72 7.49
C ARG A 312 -3.87 -9.27 7.64
N ILE A 313 -4.52 -8.81 6.56
CA ILE A 313 -5.96 -8.47 6.60
C ILE A 313 -6.80 -9.70 6.89
N GLY A 314 -6.54 -10.81 6.19
CA GLY A 314 -7.27 -12.06 6.36
C GLY A 314 -6.87 -12.88 7.58
N ASN A 315 -5.83 -12.47 8.32
CA ASN A 315 -5.18 -13.27 9.36
C ASN A 315 -4.74 -14.65 8.83
N VAL A 316 -4.20 -14.67 7.61
CA VAL A 316 -3.80 -15.86 6.86
C VAL A 316 -2.31 -16.11 7.03
N LYS A 317 -1.90 -17.38 7.03
CA LYS A 317 -0.48 -17.75 7.05
C LYS A 317 0.22 -17.28 5.78
N PHE A 318 1.35 -16.63 5.96
CA PHE A 318 2.17 -16.09 4.88
C PHE A 318 3.56 -16.71 4.89
N GLU A 319 4.10 -17.00 3.69
CA GLU A 319 5.43 -17.59 3.53
C GLU A 319 6.15 -17.01 2.31
N HIS A 320 7.42 -16.63 2.50
CA HIS A 320 8.33 -16.37 1.38
C HIS A 320 8.96 -17.68 0.92
N VAL A 321 8.91 -17.93 -0.38
CA VAL A 321 9.53 -19.10 -1.01
C VAL A 321 10.59 -18.61 -1.99
N GLU A 322 11.85 -18.95 -1.72
CA GLU A 322 12.98 -18.73 -2.62
C GLU A 322 13.07 -19.88 -3.63
N PHE A 323 13.35 -19.58 -4.91
CA PHE A 323 13.39 -20.59 -5.99
C PHE A 323 14.55 -20.35 -6.95
#